data_8db2c7fca81cd66b4454579a1eed1d2c
#
_entry.id   8db2c7fca81cd66b4454579a1eed1d2c
#
_cell.length_a   1.000
_cell.length_b   1.000
_cell.length_c   1.000
_cell.angle_alpha   90.00
_cell.angle_beta   90.00
_cell.angle_gamma   90.00
#
_symmetry.space_group_name_H-M   'P 1'
#
loop_
_entity.id
_entity.type
_entity.pdbx_description
1 polymer ?
#
loop_
_entity_poly.entity_id
_entity_poly.type
_entity_poly.pdbx_seq_one_letter_code
_entity_poly.pdbx_strand_id
1 'polypeptide(L)'
;ELEAVKGLTVPIVREDTSMEELENNPRVSREEMFKFIFEDLNTAETLLANYTPATKNLPSLAVIYGLKARAYLWLGGFTESYAEVPTGDAAYRLAAEYARKAIDASGCTIMTESQWLDPKTGFNTVNSSWMWAMIQTTDTVLNNLLSWSAHMATEAIWGYGYGAQPGISVFSYNRISSGDFRKKSFVGADRSFDAIAPYTTLTEEEFATIAPYASFKFHAANGEKRNYSTGNVTSIPMMRVEEMYLIEAEATAHYDATTGKSLLQSFMANRDPAYTDR
;
A
#
# COMPACT_ATOMS: atom_id res chain seq x y z
N GLU A 1 10.58 4.77 25.60
CA GLU A 1 11.06 6.03 25.03
C GLU A 1 11.77 6.82 26.13
N LEU A 2 12.98 7.33 25.87
CA LEU A 2 13.68 8.17 26.82
C LEU A 2 12.89 9.48 26.97
N GLU A 3 12.60 9.90 28.22
CA GLU A 3 11.80 11.09 28.52
C GLU A 3 12.33 12.36 27.79
N ALA A 4 13.64 12.46 27.64
CA ALA A 4 14.30 13.60 26.96
C ALA A 4 13.98 13.72 25.44
N VAL A 5 13.47 12.68 24.81
CA VAL A 5 13.13 12.66 23.37
C VAL A 5 11.66 12.37 23.10
N LYS A 6 10.84 12.29 24.15
CA LYS A 6 9.41 12.06 24.06
C LYS A 6 8.73 13.20 23.30
N GLY A 7 7.95 12.86 22.29
CA GLY A 7 7.28 13.85 21.44
C GLY A 7 8.16 14.56 20.41
N LEU A 8 9.46 14.22 20.35
CA LEU A 8 10.35 14.71 19.30
C LEU A 8 10.39 13.76 18.10
N THR A 9 10.61 14.34 16.92
CA THR A 9 10.79 13.62 15.65
C THR A 9 12.27 13.63 15.23
N VAL A 10 12.55 13.92 13.99
CA VAL A 10 13.90 14.11 13.43
C VAL A 10 14.12 15.60 13.15
N PRO A 11 15.37 16.06 12.92
CA PRO A 11 15.63 17.41 12.43
C PRO A 11 14.94 17.66 11.08
N ILE A 12 14.52 18.91 10.85
CA ILE A 12 14.07 19.37 9.52
C ILE A 12 15.30 19.88 8.75
N VAL A 13 15.47 19.37 7.54
CA VAL A 13 16.50 19.81 6.59
C VAL A 13 15.78 20.34 5.35
N ARG A 14 16.07 21.59 4.97
CA ARG A 14 15.55 22.26 3.77
C ARG A 14 16.67 22.39 2.72
N GLU A 15 16.31 22.71 1.47
CA GLU A 15 17.29 22.86 0.39
C GLU A 15 18.32 23.99 0.65
N ASP A 16 17.93 25.00 1.43
CA ASP A 16 18.76 26.15 1.80
C ASP A 16 19.47 26.00 3.15
N THR A 17 19.31 24.85 3.83
CA THR A 17 19.98 24.58 5.12
C THR A 17 21.49 24.53 4.92
N SER A 18 22.23 25.43 5.60
CA SER A 18 23.69 25.50 5.53
C SER A 18 24.37 24.35 6.25
N MET A 19 25.67 24.11 5.94
CA MET A 19 26.47 23.09 6.64
C MET A 19 26.60 23.38 8.13
N GLU A 20 26.69 24.64 8.54
CA GLU A 20 26.73 25.04 9.95
C GLU A 20 25.43 24.70 10.68
N GLU A 21 24.28 24.97 10.05
CA GLU A 21 22.97 24.59 10.59
C GLU A 21 22.79 23.07 10.68
N LEU A 22 23.33 22.29 9.72
CA LEU A 22 23.28 20.83 9.77
C LEU A 22 24.03 20.25 10.96
N GLU A 23 25.18 20.83 11.34
CA GLU A 23 25.98 20.40 12.48
C GLU A 23 25.25 20.60 13.83
N ASN A 24 24.35 21.60 13.90
CA ASN A 24 23.60 21.97 15.11
C ASN A 24 22.09 21.86 14.92
N ASN A 25 21.61 20.94 14.08
CA ASN A 25 20.19 20.80 13.77
C ASN A 25 19.47 19.93 14.81
N PRO A 26 18.71 20.51 15.77
CA PRO A 26 18.03 19.75 16.79
C PRO A 26 16.81 19.02 16.23
N ARG A 27 16.36 17.99 16.95
CA ARG A 27 15.07 17.35 16.69
C ARG A 27 13.93 18.33 16.93
N VAL A 28 12.91 18.28 16.09
CA VAL A 28 11.71 19.12 16.21
C VAL A 28 10.55 18.36 16.86
N SER A 29 9.56 19.08 17.37
CA SER A 29 8.33 18.50 17.88
C SER A 29 7.52 17.82 16.77
N ARG A 30 6.60 16.94 17.15
CA ARG A 30 5.66 16.32 16.19
C ARG A 30 4.82 17.39 15.48
N GLU A 31 4.36 18.40 16.21
CA GLU A 31 3.57 19.50 15.63
C GLU A 31 4.33 20.25 14.54
N GLU A 32 5.58 20.66 14.81
CA GLU A 32 6.44 21.31 13.83
C GLU A 32 6.71 20.45 12.61
N MET A 33 6.94 19.14 12.80
CA MET A 33 7.14 18.21 11.68
C MET A 33 5.89 18.09 10.81
N PHE A 34 4.70 17.95 11.40
CA PHE A 34 3.46 17.88 10.62
C PHE A 34 3.13 19.20 9.95
N LYS A 35 3.41 20.34 10.60
CA LYS A 35 3.30 21.64 9.96
C LYS A 35 4.17 21.71 8.71
N PHE A 36 5.44 21.33 8.81
CA PHE A 36 6.36 21.25 7.67
C PHE A 36 5.83 20.33 6.55
N ILE A 37 5.38 19.13 6.88
CA ILE A 37 4.79 18.19 5.91
C ILE A 37 3.57 18.81 5.20
N PHE A 38 2.70 19.51 5.91
CA PHE A 38 1.53 20.13 5.30
C PHE A 38 1.86 21.39 4.50
N GLU A 39 2.88 22.16 4.86
CA GLU A 39 3.40 23.24 4.03
C GLU A 39 3.81 22.74 2.65
N ASP A 40 4.59 21.65 2.60
CA ASP A 40 5.01 21.02 1.34
C ASP A 40 3.83 20.44 0.56
N LEU A 41 2.93 19.71 1.22
CA LEU A 41 1.76 19.11 0.56
C LEU A 41 0.76 20.19 0.07
N ASN A 42 0.61 21.31 0.75
CA ASN A 42 -0.23 22.44 0.31
C ASN A 42 0.38 23.14 -0.91
N THR A 43 1.69 23.32 -0.91
CA THR A 43 2.43 23.85 -2.06
C THR A 43 2.29 22.93 -3.26
N ALA A 44 2.49 21.62 -3.06
CA ALA A 44 2.33 20.61 -4.11
C ALA A 44 0.89 20.54 -4.65
N GLU A 45 -0.14 20.65 -3.79
CA GLU A 45 -1.55 20.71 -4.21
C GLU A 45 -1.78 21.89 -5.17
N THR A 46 -1.23 23.05 -4.85
CA THR A 46 -1.37 24.24 -5.69
C THR A 46 -0.64 24.08 -7.04
N LEU A 47 0.59 23.58 -7.00
CA LEU A 47 1.42 23.42 -8.21
C LEU A 47 0.89 22.32 -9.15
N LEU A 48 0.29 21.28 -8.60
CA LEU A 48 -0.22 20.14 -9.38
C LEU A 48 -1.70 20.26 -9.78
N ALA A 49 -2.37 21.38 -9.47
CA ALA A 49 -3.80 21.56 -9.71
C ALA A 49 -4.23 21.31 -11.17
N ASN A 50 -3.36 21.65 -12.12
CA ASN A 50 -3.61 21.49 -13.57
C ASN A 50 -2.59 20.53 -14.23
N TYR A 51 -1.86 19.75 -13.44
CA TYR A 51 -0.83 18.85 -13.93
C TYR A 51 -1.37 17.43 -14.10
N THR A 52 -1.15 16.86 -15.28
CA THR A 52 -1.43 15.44 -15.54
C THR A 52 -0.10 14.71 -15.77
N PRO A 53 0.31 13.79 -14.89
CA PRO A 53 1.55 13.07 -15.06
C PRO A 53 1.48 12.12 -16.25
N ALA A 54 2.58 12.03 -17.01
CA ALA A 54 2.67 11.12 -18.14
C ALA A 54 2.68 9.63 -17.72
N THR A 55 3.16 9.35 -16.52
CA THR A 55 3.31 7.99 -15.99
C THR A 55 3.03 7.95 -14.49
N LYS A 56 2.71 6.77 -13.96
CA LYS A 56 2.36 6.58 -12.53
C LYS A 56 3.55 6.68 -11.56
N ASN A 57 4.79 6.84 -12.02
CA ASN A 57 5.94 7.13 -11.14
C ASN A 57 6.04 8.61 -10.76
N LEU A 58 5.33 9.48 -11.45
CA LEU A 58 5.22 10.89 -11.10
C LEU A 58 3.97 11.14 -10.26
N PRO A 59 4.04 11.93 -9.18
CA PRO A 59 2.88 12.22 -8.37
C PRO A 59 1.87 13.08 -9.13
N SER A 60 0.59 12.78 -8.94
CA SER A 60 -0.54 13.58 -9.42
C SER A 60 -1.19 14.33 -8.27
N LEU A 61 -2.13 15.24 -8.57
CA LEU A 61 -2.95 15.90 -7.54
C LEU A 61 -3.67 14.86 -6.64
N ALA A 62 -4.17 13.76 -7.22
CA ALA A 62 -4.80 12.68 -6.46
C ALA A 62 -3.83 12.01 -5.47
N VAL A 63 -2.56 11.89 -5.84
CA VAL A 63 -1.52 11.35 -4.93
C VAL A 63 -1.27 12.32 -3.77
N ILE A 64 -1.25 13.63 -4.01
CA ILE A 64 -1.12 14.63 -2.94
C ILE A 64 -2.30 14.54 -1.97
N TYR A 65 -3.52 14.41 -2.47
CA TYR A 65 -4.69 14.19 -1.62
C TYR A 65 -4.56 12.90 -0.80
N GLY A 66 -4.08 11.82 -1.41
CA GLY A 66 -3.84 10.56 -0.71
C GLY A 66 -2.77 10.67 0.39
N LEU A 67 -1.68 11.43 0.16
CA LEU A 67 -0.66 11.69 1.18
C LEU A 67 -1.22 12.52 2.34
N LYS A 68 -2.05 13.54 2.05
CA LYS A 68 -2.77 14.29 3.10
C LYS A 68 -3.71 13.39 3.88
N ALA A 69 -4.46 12.51 3.21
CA ALA A 69 -5.35 11.56 3.87
C ALA A 69 -4.58 10.64 4.84
N ARG A 70 -3.43 10.11 4.44
CA ARG A 70 -2.55 9.32 5.33
C ARG A 70 -2.08 10.12 6.53
N ALA A 71 -1.62 11.35 6.33
CA ALA A 71 -1.11 12.22 7.39
C ALA A 71 -2.21 12.58 8.40
N TYR A 72 -3.40 12.94 7.94
CA TYR A 72 -4.53 13.25 8.80
C TYR A 72 -5.08 12.01 9.52
N LEU A 73 -5.10 10.84 8.88
CA LEU A 73 -5.48 9.60 9.57
C LEU A 73 -4.55 9.30 10.74
N TRP A 74 -3.24 9.50 10.55
CA TRP A 74 -2.25 9.35 11.61
C TRP A 74 -2.48 10.33 12.77
N LEU A 75 -2.72 11.61 12.45
CA LEU A 75 -3.01 12.67 13.44
C LEU A 75 -4.33 12.44 14.19
N GLY A 76 -5.29 11.78 13.57
CA GLY A 76 -6.54 11.39 14.21
C GLY A 76 -6.34 10.49 15.45
N GLY A 77 -5.29 9.66 15.45
CA GLY A 77 -4.93 8.82 16.57
C GLY A 77 -4.24 9.54 17.76
N PHE A 78 -3.92 10.83 17.62
CA PHE A 78 -3.26 11.58 18.68
C PHE A 78 -4.26 12.15 19.68
N THR A 79 -3.93 11.99 20.95
CA THR A 79 -4.70 12.55 22.08
C THR A 79 -4.23 13.95 22.47
N GLU A 80 -3.01 14.32 22.07
CA GLU A 80 -2.48 15.67 22.28
C GLU A 80 -3.19 16.66 21.34
N SER A 81 -3.50 17.84 21.85
CA SER A 81 -4.00 18.95 21.05
C SER A 81 -2.84 19.82 20.59
N TYR A 82 -2.76 20.06 19.31
CA TYR A 82 -1.79 20.96 18.72
C TYR A 82 -2.45 22.30 18.37
N ALA A 83 -1.67 23.38 18.34
CA ALA A 83 -2.18 24.72 18.08
C ALA A 83 -2.44 24.98 16.58
N GLU A 84 -1.57 24.44 15.71
CA GLU A 84 -1.56 24.74 14.27
C GLU A 84 -1.93 23.54 13.39
N VAL A 85 -1.97 22.34 13.96
CA VAL A 85 -2.25 21.10 13.23
C VAL A 85 -3.42 20.36 13.88
N PRO A 86 -4.49 20.03 13.14
CA PRO A 86 -5.64 19.33 13.71
C PRO A 86 -5.26 17.90 14.14
N THR A 87 -5.81 17.48 15.28
CA THR A 87 -5.68 16.11 15.84
C THR A 87 -7.06 15.54 16.18
N GLY A 88 -7.15 14.28 16.55
CA GLY A 88 -8.40 13.63 16.96
C GLY A 88 -9.49 13.71 15.88
N ASP A 89 -10.73 13.96 16.28
CA ASP A 89 -11.89 13.99 15.38
C ASP A 89 -11.74 14.98 14.21
N ALA A 90 -11.12 16.12 14.44
CA ALA A 90 -10.90 17.11 13.39
C ALA A 90 -9.97 16.56 12.29
N ALA A 91 -8.92 15.86 12.69
CA ALA A 91 -8.00 15.20 11.75
C ALA A 91 -8.69 14.02 11.03
N TYR A 92 -9.48 13.21 11.72
CA TYR A 92 -10.23 12.13 11.06
C TYR A 92 -11.21 12.66 9.99
N ARG A 93 -11.89 13.78 10.24
CA ARG A 93 -12.77 14.41 9.22
C ARG A 93 -11.98 14.83 7.98
N LEU A 94 -10.81 15.42 8.16
CA LEU A 94 -9.93 15.79 7.06
C LEU A 94 -9.36 14.55 6.34
N ALA A 95 -9.01 13.49 7.08
CA ALA A 95 -8.58 12.23 6.46
C ALA A 95 -9.64 11.65 5.53
N ALA A 96 -10.89 11.59 5.96
CA ALA A 96 -12.01 11.13 5.13
C ALA A 96 -12.25 12.04 3.92
N GLU A 97 -12.22 13.36 4.11
CA GLU A 97 -12.38 14.34 3.03
C GLU A 97 -11.29 14.20 1.96
N TYR A 98 -10.02 14.17 2.36
CA TYR A 98 -8.91 14.04 1.42
C TYR A 98 -8.83 12.66 0.77
N ALA A 99 -9.23 11.58 1.46
CA ALA A 99 -9.37 10.26 0.86
C ALA A 99 -10.44 10.27 -0.25
N ARG A 100 -11.59 10.90 -0.03
CA ARG A 100 -12.64 11.08 -1.05
C ARG A 100 -12.13 11.92 -2.23
N LYS A 101 -11.49 13.05 -1.99
CA LYS A 101 -10.86 13.86 -3.04
C LYS A 101 -9.84 13.05 -3.86
N ALA A 102 -9.05 12.21 -3.21
CA ALA A 102 -8.08 11.36 -3.87
C ALA A 102 -8.75 10.32 -4.79
N ILE A 103 -9.82 9.67 -4.33
CA ILE A 103 -10.62 8.74 -5.13
C ILE A 103 -11.16 9.45 -6.38
N ASP A 104 -11.86 10.55 -6.18
CA ASP A 104 -12.57 11.27 -7.24
C ASP A 104 -11.61 11.85 -8.29
N ALA A 105 -10.44 12.35 -7.87
CA ALA A 105 -9.43 12.92 -8.75
C ALA A 105 -8.54 11.88 -9.45
N SER A 106 -8.48 10.63 -8.95
CA SER A 106 -7.52 9.63 -9.45
C SER A 106 -7.90 9.01 -10.78
N GLY A 107 -9.20 8.93 -11.09
CA GLY A 107 -9.73 8.12 -12.19
C GLY A 107 -9.42 6.61 -12.06
N CYS A 108 -8.94 6.17 -10.90
CA CYS A 108 -8.61 4.78 -10.62
C CYS A 108 -9.83 3.97 -10.22
N THR A 109 -9.77 2.66 -10.43
CA THR A 109 -10.84 1.72 -10.08
C THR A 109 -10.29 0.60 -9.19
N ILE A 110 -11.15 0.05 -8.33
CA ILE A 110 -10.79 -1.09 -7.48
C ILE A 110 -10.43 -2.29 -8.35
N MET A 111 -9.36 -3.02 -8.01
CA MET A 111 -8.99 -4.26 -8.71
C MET A 111 -10.10 -5.28 -8.64
N THR A 112 -10.44 -5.85 -9.78
CA THR A 112 -11.33 -7.02 -9.88
C THR A 112 -10.64 -8.29 -9.38
N GLU A 113 -11.41 -9.35 -9.12
CA GLU A 113 -10.88 -10.66 -8.78
C GLU A 113 -9.87 -11.16 -9.82
N SER A 114 -10.20 -11.05 -11.12
CA SER A 114 -9.32 -11.50 -12.20
C SER A 114 -8.01 -10.72 -12.27
N GLN A 115 -8.03 -9.42 -12.00
CA GLN A 115 -6.81 -8.61 -11.95
C GLN A 115 -5.95 -8.95 -10.72
N TRP A 116 -6.61 -9.19 -9.57
CA TRP A 116 -5.91 -9.53 -8.33
C TRP A 116 -5.20 -10.87 -8.40
N LEU A 117 -5.84 -11.86 -9.02
CA LEU A 117 -5.40 -13.26 -9.06
C LEU A 117 -4.61 -13.60 -10.31
N ASP A 118 -4.35 -12.65 -11.21
CA ASP A 118 -3.58 -12.90 -12.42
C ASP A 118 -2.11 -13.23 -12.07
N PRO A 119 -1.64 -14.46 -12.38
CA PRO A 119 -0.28 -14.89 -12.02
C PRO A 119 0.82 -14.21 -12.85
N LYS A 120 0.47 -13.39 -13.85
CA LYS A 120 1.43 -12.73 -14.73
C LYS A 120 1.52 -11.22 -14.50
N THR A 121 0.41 -10.59 -14.17
CA THR A 121 0.32 -9.12 -14.09
C THR A 121 -0.11 -8.59 -12.73
N GLY A 122 -0.83 -9.33 -11.93
CA GLY A 122 -1.42 -9.02 -10.63
C GLY A 122 -0.87 -7.78 -9.91
N PHE A 123 0.07 -7.96 -8.98
CA PHE A 123 0.72 -6.88 -8.23
C PHE A 123 2.14 -6.55 -8.74
N ASN A 124 2.49 -6.92 -9.94
CA ASN A 124 3.82 -6.69 -10.53
C ASN A 124 3.81 -5.68 -11.69
N THR A 125 2.64 -5.33 -12.20
CA THR A 125 2.47 -4.41 -13.33
C THR A 125 1.45 -3.32 -12.99
N VAL A 126 1.71 -2.09 -13.41
CA VAL A 126 0.78 -0.96 -13.25
C VAL A 126 -0.60 -1.32 -13.82
N ASN A 127 -1.64 -1.12 -13.01
CA ASN A 127 -3.02 -1.39 -13.38
C ASN A 127 -3.96 -0.24 -12.99
N SER A 128 -5.26 -0.44 -13.22
CA SER A 128 -6.29 0.58 -13.00
C SER A 128 -6.43 1.05 -11.54
N SER A 129 -5.95 0.27 -10.56
CA SER A 129 -6.07 0.64 -9.15
C SER A 129 -4.89 1.44 -8.62
N TRP A 130 -3.78 1.48 -9.34
CA TRP A 130 -2.56 2.14 -8.86
C TRP A 130 -2.62 3.64 -9.13
N MET A 131 -2.58 4.42 -8.08
CA MET A 131 -2.50 5.88 -8.13
C MET A 131 -1.07 6.34 -8.32
N TRP A 132 -0.13 5.67 -7.65
CA TRP A 132 1.31 5.95 -7.68
C TRP A 132 2.11 4.66 -7.60
N ALA A 133 3.22 4.58 -8.35
CA ALA A 133 4.03 3.37 -8.46
C ALA A 133 5.50 3.68 -8.65
N MET A 134 6.36 2.84 -8.11
CA MET A 134 7.75 2.74 -8.54
C MET A 134 7.76 1.83 -9.80
N ILE A 135 7.96 2.45 -10.96
CA ILE A 135 8.04 1.73 -12.23
C ILE A 135 9.49 1.34 -12.47
N GLN A 136 9.72 0.04 -12.63
CA GLN A 136 11.04 -0.51 -12.92
C GLN A 136 11.14 -0.97 -14.38
N THR A 137 12.34 -0.85 -14.92
CA THR A 137 12.73 -1.35 -16.24
C THR A 137 13.96 -2.25 -16.08
N THR A 138 14.38 -2.91 -17.14
CA THR A 138 15.62 -3.71 -17.15
C THR A 138 16.86 -2.91 -16.75
N ASP A 139 16.85 -1.61 -17.00
CA ASP A 139 17.98 -0.72 -16.72
C ASP A 139 17.98 -0.18 -15.27
N THR A 140 16.81 -0.18 -14.62
CA THR A 140 16.64 0.41 -13.27
C THR A 140 16.47 -0.63 -12.17
N VAL A 141 16.13 -1.88 -12.53
CA VAL A 141 15.96 -2.93 -11.53
C VAL A 141 17.32 -3.38 -10.97
N LEU A 142 17.36 -3.61 -9.68
CA LEU A 142 18.53 -4.19 -9.02
C LEU A 142 18.71 -5.66 -9.43
N ASN A 143 19.84 -6.25 -9.07
CA ASN A 143 20.09 -7.67 -9.35
C ASN A 143 19.03 -8.57 -8.72
N ASN A 144 18.99 -9.83 -9.14
CA ASN A 144 17.97 -10.81 -8.74
C ASN A 144 17.80 -10.97 -7.22
N LEU A 145 18.86 -10.81 -6.43
CA LEU A 145 18.80 -10.99 -4.97
C LEU A 145 18.29 -9.75 -4.23
N LEU A 146 18.27 -8.57 -4.85
CA LEU A 146 17.91 -7.30 -4.24
C LEU A 146 16.59 -6.72 -4.76
N SER A 147 15.96 -7.34 -5.75
CA SER A 147 14.68 -6.87 -6.29
C SER A 147 13.51 -7.21 -5.36
N TRP A 148 12.43 -6.45 -5.48
CA TRP A 148 11.18 -6.71 -4.74
C TRP A 148 10.66 -8.13 -4.97
N SER A 149 10.56 -8.54 -6.22
CA SER A 149 10.08 -9.88 -6.59
C SER A 149 11.00 -10.99 -6.09
N ALA A 150 12.31 -10.77 -5.99
CA ALA A 150 13.23 -11.74 -5.39
C ALA A 150 12.86 -12.10 -3.95
N HIS A 151 12.28 -11.16 -3.18
CA HIS A 151 11.90 -11.37 -1.78
C HIS A 151 10.44 -11.77 -1.60
N MET A 152 9.54 -11.31 -2.45
CA MET A 152 8.11 -11.40 -2.22
C MET A 152 7.38 -12.42 -3.08
N ALA A 153 7.97 -12.83 -4.23
CA ALA A 153 7.33 -13.78 -5.13
C ALA A 153 7.70 -15.23 -4.75
N THR A 154 6.76 -15.94 -4.19
CA THR A 154 6.91 -17.37 -3.83
C THR A 154 7.21 -18.25 -5.05
N GLU A 155 6.83 -17.83 -6.26
CA GLU A 155 7.07 -18.54 -7.51
C GLU A 155 8.43 -18.25 -8.14
N ALA A 156 9.16 -17.23 -7.70
CA ALA A 156 10.44 -16.84 -8.26
C ALA A 156 11.55 -17.81 -7.82
N ILE A 157 11.68 -18.93 -8.51
CA ILE A 157 12.62 -20.02 -8.18
C ILE A 157 14.07 -19.53 -8.06
N TRP A 158 14.38 -18.42 -8.73
CA TRP A 158 15.69 -17.76 -8.69
C TRP A 158 15.89 -16.81 -7.50
N GLY A 159 14.84 -16.56 -6.67
CA GLY A 159 14.86 -15.55 -5.61
C GLY A 159 14.66 -16.11 -4.21
N TYR A 160 14.87 -15.28 -3.21
CA TYR A 160 14.63 -15.61 -1.79
C TYR A 160 13.17 -15.93 -1.48
N GLY A 161 12.23 -15.34 -2.20
CA GLY A 161 10.80 -15.56 -2.02
C GLY A 161 10.40 -17.03 -2.16
N TYR A 162 11.02 -17.76 -3.09
CA TYR A 162 10.80 -19.21 -3.24
C TYR A 162 11.34 -20.01 -2.05
N GLY A 163 12.52 -19.65 -1.54
CA GLY A 163 13.10 -20.35 -0.38
C GLY A 163 12.45 -19.97 0.96
N ALA A 164 12.11 -18.68 1.14
CA ALA A 164 11.53 -18.17 2.38
C ALA A 164 10.00 -18.33 2.46
N GLN A 165 9.34 -18.40 1.32
CA GLN A 165 7.89 -18.60 1.15
C GLN A 165 7.06 -17.66 2.06
N PRO A 166 7.10 -16.33 1.84
CA PRO A 166 6.32 -15.39 2.63
C PRO A 166 4.86 -15.79 2.67
N GLY A 167 4.25 -15.77 3.84
CA GLY A 167 2.90 -16.29 4.01
C GLY A 167 2.04 -15.47 4.97
N ILE A 168 0.81 -15.89 5.09
CA ILE A 168 -0.16 -15.34 6.05
C ILE A 168 -0.18 -16.20 7.32
N SER A 169 -0.39 -15.59 8.49
CA SER A 169 -0.60 -16.37 9.71
C SER A 169 -1.88 -17.21 9.61
N VAL A 170 -1.88 -18.39 10.23
CA VAL A 170 -3.08 -19.27 10.33
C VAL A 170 -4.28 -18.51 10.89
N PHE A 171 -4.05 -17.68 11.91
CA PHE A 171 -5.09 -16.87 12.52
C PHE A 171 -5.72 -15.90 11.50
N SER A 172 -4.91 -15.18 10.75
CA SER A 172 -5.40 -14.24 9.74
C SER A 172 -6.08 -14.95 8.56
N TYR A 173 -5.50 -16.07 8.08
CA TYR A 173 -6.08 -16.87 7.01
C TYR A 173 -7.50 -17.39 7.35
N ASN A 174 -7.68 -17.90 8.57
CA ASN A 174 -8.97 -18.44 9.02
C ASN A 174 -10.04 -17.33 9.22
N ARG A 175 -9.65 -16.09 9.36
CA ARG A 175 -10.57 -14.94 9.44
C ARG A 175 -11.01 -14.42 8.07
N ILE A 176 -10.31 -14.76 7.00
CA ILE A 176 -10.76 -14.41 5.65
C ILE A 176 -11.94 -15.31 5.31
N SER A 177 -13.06 -14.70 4.94
CA SER A 177 -14.27 -15.42 4.48
C SER A 177 -13.96 -16.29 3.27
N SER A 178 -14.67 -17.39 3.10
CA SER A 178 -14.56 -18.22 1.91
C SER A 178 -15.05 -17.55 0.64
N GLY A 179 -15.92 -16.53 0.77
CA GLY A 179 -16.40 -15.70 -0.34
C GLY A 179 -15.41 -14.60 -0.76
N ASP A 180 -14.44 -14.26 0.08
CA ASP A 180 -13.44 -13.26 -0.22
C ASP A 180 -12.38 -13.83 -1.17
N PHE A 181 -12.37 -13.36 -2.40
CA PHE A 181 -11.47 -13.88 -3.44
C PHE A 181 -9.97 -13.73 -3.06
N ARG A 182 -9.62 -12.79 -2.19
CA ARG A 182 -8.22 -12.61 -1.74
C ARG A 182 -7.67 -13.83 -1.01
N LYS A 183 -8.55 -14.66 -0.43
CA LYS A 183 -8.17 -15.93 0.19
C LYS A 183 -7.49 -16.90 -0.79
N LYS A 184 -7.88 -16.82 -2.06
CA LYS A 184 -7.30 -17.63 -3.16
C LYS A 184 -5.83 -17.27 -3.47
N SER A 185 -5.33 -16.14 -2.94
CA SER A 185 -3.90 -15.77 -3.05
C SER A 185 -3.02 -16.51 -2.04
N PHE A 186 -3.56 -17.42 -1.24
CA PHE A 186 -2.81 -18.15 -0.22
C PHE A 186 -3.05 -19.64 -0.35
N VAL A 187 -2.00 -20.41 -0.15
CA VAL A 187 -2.08 -21.88 -0.09
C VAL A 187 -2.94 -22.28 1.12
N GLY A 188 -3.89 -23.17 0.92
CA GLY A 188 -4.69 -23.73 2.02
C GLY A 188 -3.88 -24.65 2.94
N ALA A 189 -4.47 -25.02 4.08
CA ALA A 189 -3.86 -25.95 5.04
C ALA A 189 -3.59 -27.33 4.42
N ASP A 190 -4.46 -27.74 3.50
CA ASP A 190 -4.42 -29.03 2.78
C ASP A 190 -3.37 -29.06 1.65
N ARG A 191 -2.80 -27.89 1.30
CA ARG A 191 -1.84 -27.75 0.19
C ARG A 191 -2.38 -28.31 -1.14
N SER A 192 -3.66 -28.10 -1.43
CA SER A 192 -4.27 -28.53 -2.69
C SER A 192 -3.70 -27.73 -3.85
N PHE A 193 -3.05 -28.43 -4.80
CA PHE A 193 -2.57 -27.79 -6.04
C PHE A 193 -3.74 -27.34 -6.90
N ASP A 194 -4.78 -28.13 -7.04
CA ASP A 194 -5.96 -27.77 -7.84
C ASP A 194 -6.60 -26.46 -7.41
N ALA A 195 -6.55 -26.16 -6.10
CA ALA A 195 -7.10 -24.93 -5.57
C ALA A 195 -6.27 -23.67 -5.94
N ILE A 196 -4.95 -23.83 -6.15
CA ILE A 196 -4.04 -22.72 -6.45
C ILE A 196 -3.61 -22.68 -7.92
N ALA A 197 -3.72 -23.77 -8.65
CA ALA A 197 -3.27 -23.92 -10.03
C ALA A 197 -3.74 -22.79 -10.98
N PRO A 198 -4.99 -22.27 -10.87
CA PRO A 198 -5.41 -21.14 -11.70
C PRO A 198 -4.67 -19.81 -11.42
N TYR A 199 -3.99 -19.71 -10.28
CA TYR A 199 -3.42 -18.48 -9.73
C TYR A 199 -1.89 -18.56 -9.56
N THR A 200 -1.26 -19.57 -10.16
CA THR A 200 0.19 -19.78 -10.09
C THR A 200 0.76 -20.15 -11.45
N THR A 201 2.05 -19.89 -11.65
CA THR A 201 2.81 -20.38 -12.80
C THR A 201 3.61 -21.65 -12.48
N LEU A 202 3.59 -22.13 -11.23
CA LEU A 202 4.26 -23.36 -10.83
C LEU A 202 3.55 -24.58 -11.43
N THR A 203 4.33 -25.61 -11.75
CA THR A 203 3.80 -26.96 -12.00
C THR A 203 3.47 -27.65 -10.68
N GLU A 204 2.70 -28.73 -10.70
CA GLU A 204 2.39 -29.52 -9.52
C GLU A 204 3.65 -30.03 -8.80
N GLU A 205 4.67 -30.46 -9.56
CA GLU A 205 5.96 -30.90 -9.03
C GLU A 205 6.69 -29.75 -8.30
N GLU A 206 6.75 -28.56 -8.89
CA GLU A 206 7.35 -27.38 -8.28
C GLU A 206 6.57 -26.94 -7.03
N PHE A 207 5.25 -27.03 -7.07
CA PHE A 207 4.37 -26.69 -5.94
C PHE A 207 4.54 -27.67 -4.76
N ALA A 208 4.97 -28.91 -4.98
CA ALA A 208 5.10 -29.92 -3.93
C ALA A 208 6.01 -29.46 -2.76
N THR A 209 6.89 -28.49 -2.96
CA THR A 209 7.77 -27.93 -1.93
C THR A 209 7.18 -26.72 -1.21
N ILE A 210 6.04 -26.18 -1.66
CA ILE A 210 5.46 -24.96 -1.13
C ILE A 210 4.74 -25.23 0.19
N ALA A 211 4.99 -24.39 1.19
CA ALA A 211 4.40 -24.51 2.52
C ALA A 211 2.92 -24.10 2.53
N PRO A 212 2.12 -24.65 3.47
CA PRO A 212 0.78 -24.12 3.71
C PRO A 212 0.83 -22.63 4.08
N TYR A 213 -0.19 -21.90 3.68
CA TYR A 213 -0.34 -20.45 3.90
C TYR A 213 0.67 -19.55 3.17
N ALA A 214 1.54 -20.10 2.30
CA ALA A 214 2.39 -19.31 1.43
C ALA A 214 1.56 -18.37 0.53
N SER A 215 2.10 -17.20 0.25
CA SER A 215 1.41 -16.13 -0.51
C SER A 215 1.77 -16.17 -1.98
N PHE A 216 0.76 -16.18 -2.83
CA PHE A 216 0.84 -15.98 -4.28
C PHE A 216 0.27 -14.60 -4.69
N LYS A 217 0.29 -13.63 -3.79
CA LYS A 217 -0.15 -12.26 -4.09
C LYS A 217 0.83 -11.51 -5.00
N PHE A 218 2.13 -11.76 -4.81
CA PHE A 218 3.19 -11.13 -5.59
C PHE A 218 3.83 -12.17 -6.50
N HIS A 219 3.99 -11.81 -7.77
CA HIS A 219 4.50 -12.68 -8.81
C HIS A 219 5.75 -12.09 -9.45
N ALA A 220 6.54 -12.91 -10.12
CA ALA A 220 7.58 -12.46 -11.03
C ALA A 220 6.94 -11.76 -12.25
N ALA A 221 7.66 -10.84 -12.88
CA ALA A 221 7.18 -10.14 -14.06
C ALA A 221 6.79 -11.14 -15.17
N ASN A 222 5.60 -10.97 -15.73
CA ASN A 222 5.01 -11.86 -16.72
C ASN A 222 4.92 -13.34 -16.30
N GLY A 223 5.01 -13.62 -15.00
CA GLY A 223 5.05 -14.98 -14.45
C GLY A 223 6.38 -15.71 -14.74
N GLU A 224 7.47 -14.99 -15.03
CA GLU A 224 8.77 -15.57 -15.34
C GLU A 224 9.49 -16.07 -14.10
N LYS A 225 9.31 -17.34 -13.80
CA LYS A 225 9.79 -17.98 -12.57
C LYS A 225 11.24 -18.51 -12.63
N ARG A 226 11.87 -18.57 -13.82
CA ARG A 226 13.20 -19.18 -14.01
C ARG A 226 14.27 -18.21 -14.41
N ASN A 227 13.94 -17.17 -15.16
CA ASN A 227 14.89 -16.17 -15.63
C ASN A 227 14.77 -14.87 -14.82
N TYR A 228 15.72 -14.65 -13.90
CA TYR A 228 15.71 -13.43 -13.09
C TYR A 228 15.86 -12.14 -13.88
N SER A 229 16.57 -12.16 -15.00
CA SER A 229 16.81 -10.94 -15.78
C SER A 229 15.53 -10.29 -16.33
N THR A 230 14.48 -11.08 -16.52
CA THR A 230 13.15 -10.62 -16.95
C THR A 230 12.13 -10.70 -15.81
N GLY A 231 12.19 -11.74 -14.98
CA GLY A 231 11.24 -11.97 -13.92
C GLY A 231 11.34 -10.98 -12.74
N ASN A 232 12.49 -10.31 -12.55
CA ASN A 232 12.67 -9.32 -11.48
C ASN A 232 12.23 -7.89 -11.88
N VAL A 233 11.83 -7.65 -13.13
CA VAL A 233 11.38 -6.35 -13.62
C VAL A 233 9.92 -6.11 -13.21
N THR A 234 9.68 -5.94 -11.93
CA THR A 234 8.35 -5.72 -11.36
C THR A 234 8.19 -4.30 -10.85
N SER A 235 7.08 -3.66 -11.17
CA SER A 235 6.72 -2.37 -10.58
C SER A 235 6.12 -2.57 -9.19
N ILE A 236 6.23 -1.55 -8.33
CA ILE A 236 5.78 -1.60 -6.93
C ILE A 236 4.70 -0.54 -6.72
N PRO A 237 3.49 -0.91 -6.25
CA PRO A 237 2.47 0.08 -5.90
C PRO A 237 2.87 0.86 -4.65
N MET A 238 3.00 2.19 -4.78
CA MET A 238 3.25 3.11 -3.67
C MET A 238 1.94 3.63 -3.06
N MET A 239 0.90 3.74 -3.89
CA MET A 239 -0.44 4.12 -3.48
C MET A 239 -1.46 3.49 -4.41
N ARG A 240 -2.53 2.93 -3.84
CA ARG A 240 -3.65 2.35 -4.59
C ARG A 240 -4.96 2.97 -4.11
N VAL A 241 -5.93 3.04 -5.02
CA VAL A 241 -7.23 3.62 -4.71
C VAL A 241 -7.99 2.88 -3.59
N GLU A 242 -7.76 1.57 -3.47
CA GLU A 242 -8.37 0.78 -2.38
C GLU A 242 -7.96 1.25 -0.99
N GLU A 243 -6.74 1.77 -0.85
CA GLU A 243 -6.30 2.35 0.41
C GLU A 243 -7.11 3.60 0.76
N MET A 244 -7.43 4.42 -0.24
CA MET A 244 -8.23 5.62 -0.03
C MET A 244 -9.66 5.28 0.41
N TYR A 245 -10.29 4.26 -0.16
CA TYR A 245 -11.59 3.76 0.31
C TYR A 245 -11.54 3.27 1.77
N LEU A 246 -10.44 2.60 2.16
CA LEU A 246 -10.26 2.13 3.53
C LEU A 246 -10.00 3.29 4.50
N ILE A 247 -9.18 4.27 4.12
CA ILE A 247 -8.95 5.49 4.94
C ILE A 247 -10.25 6.24 5.14
N GLU A 248 -11.06 6.43 4.08
CA GLU A 248 -12.36 7.10 4.20
C GLU A 248 -13.28 6.37 5.18
N ALA A 249 -13.39 5.05 5.06
CA ALA A 249 -14.25 4.25 5.93
C ALA A 249 -13.76 4.27 7.39
N GLU A 250 -12.47 4.07 7.62
CA GLU A 250 -11.85 4.07 8.95
C GLU A 250 -11.98 5.44 9.61
N ALA A 251 -11.54 6.49 8.94
CA ALA A 251 -11.61 7.85 9.47
C ALA A 251 -13.05 8.27 9.77
N THR A 252 -14.00 7.95 8.88
CA THR A 252 -15.43 8.24 9.12
C THR A 252 -15.96 7.49 10.32
N ALA A 253 -15.56 6.24 10.53
CA ALA A 253 -16.05 5.43 11.66
C ALA A 253 -15.68 6.02 13.04
N HIS A 254 -14.61 6.80 13.12
CA HIS A 254 -14.20 7.46 14.37
C HIS A 254 -15.19 8.55 14.85
N TYR A 255 -15.89 9.23 13.94
CA TYR A 255 -16.84 10.26 14.29
C TYR A 255 -18.29 9.95 13.87
N ASP A 256 -18.50 8.97 13.00
CA ASP A 256 -19.80 8.44 12.59
C ASP A 256 -19.66 6.94 12.23
N ALA A 257 -19.79 6.10 13.25
CA ALA A 257 -19.62 4.65 13.12
C ALA A 257 -20.61 4.02 12.13
N THR A 258 -21.82 4.56 11.99
CA THR A 258 -22.85 4.02 11.08
C THR A 258 -22.44 4.26 9.62
N THR A 259 -22.06 5.47 9.30
CA THR A 259 -21.60 5.83 7.94
C THR A 259 -20.28 5.12 7.61
N GLY A 260 -19.30 5.10 8.52
CA GLY A 260 -18.03 4.40 8.31
C GLY A 260 -18.21 2.90 8.05
N LYS A 261 -19.10 2.24 8.79
CA LYS A 261 -19.49 0.85 8.55
C LYS A 261 -20.11 0.66 7.16
N SER A 262 -21.01 1.53 6.72
CA SER A 262 -21.63 1.47 5.39
C SER A 262 -20.60 1.62 4.27
N LEU A 263 -19.62 2.53 4.43
CA LEU A 263 -18.51 2.71 3.49
C LEU A 263 -17.65 1.45 3.39
N LEU A 264 -17.30 0.86 4.53
CA LEU A 264 -16.55 -0.39 4.57
C LEU A 264 -17.31 -1.54 3.89
N GLN A 265 -18.61 -1.68 4.17
CA GLN A 265 -19.45 -2.72 3.55
C GLN A 265 -19.51 -2.56 2.04
N SER A 266 -19.68 -1.33 1.55
CA SER A 266 -19.71 -1.02 0.11
C SER A 266 -18.39 -1.35 -0.57
N PHE A 267 -17.26 -1.05 0.09
CA PHE A 267 -15.95 -1.43 -0.41
C PHE A 267 -15.75 -2.95 -0.39
N MET A 268 -16.10 -3.62 0.71
CA MET A 268 -15.89 -5.06 0.90
C MET A 268 -16.75 -5.90 -0.05
N ALA A 269 -17.89 -5.42 -0.51
CA ALA A 269 -18.71 -6.09 -1.52
C ALA A 269 -17.94 -6.34 -2.84
N ASN A 270 -16.90 -5.56 -3.14
CA ASN A 270 -15.98 -5.81 -4.26
C ASN A 270 -15.00 -6.98 -4.02
N ARG A 271 -14.88 -7.45 -2.78
CA ARG A 271 -13.97 -8.53 -2.37
C ARG A 271 -14.72 -9.82 -2.05
N ASP A 272 -15.83 -9.67 -1.38
CA ASP A 272 -16.73 -10.72 -0.93
C ASP A 272 -18.17 -10.24 -1.08
N PRO A 273 -18.90 -10.69 -2.13
CA PRO A 273 -20.30 -10.27 -2.33
C PRO A 273 -21.25 -10.63 -1.17
N ALA A 274 -20.86 -11.59 -0.34
CA ALA A 274 -21.60 -12.01 0.84
C ALA A 274 -21.08 -11.37 2.15
N TYR A 275 -20.22 -10.36 2.05
CA TYR A 275 -19.68 -9.70 3.22
C TYR A 275 -20.77 -9.11 4.10
N THR A 276 -20.84 -9.58 5.32
CA THR A 276 -21.63 -9.01 6.39
C THR A 276 -20.70 -8.63 7.52
N ASP A 277 -20.92 -7.47 8.09
CA ASP A 277 -20.19 -7.02 9.26
C ASP A 277 -20.44 -7.98 10.43
N ARG A 278 -19.35 -8.42 11.08
CA ARG A 278 -19.36 -9.37 12.19
C ARG A 278 -19.00 -8.66 13.48
#